data_dbad5c30f2a59ba63df17fe7190a3560
#
_entry.id   dbad5c30f2a59ba63df17fe7190a3560
#
_cell.length_a   1.000
_cell.length_b   1.000
_cell.length_c   1.000
_cell.angle_alpha   90.00
_cell.angle_beta   90.00
_cell.angle_gamma   90.00
#
_symmetry.space_group_name_H-M   'P 1'
#
loop_
_entity.id
_entity.type
_entity.pdbx_description
1 polymer ?
#
loop_
_entity_poly.entity_id
_entity_poly.type
_entity_poly.pdbx_seq_one_letter_code
_entity_poly.pdbx_strand_id
1 'polypeptide(L)'
;INKIDSDYSININKVYLCGFSNGADFALSAACYFHKKVAAAASVAGLQSGEIIKSRTPTNSKGIIVVHGDSDPTRPYYNGLKRFGVRFNMSVPEILSYWVGINQIDEEPIKNSFTYGGQKIEHSKYLDSMGKSLIEHYKVINGGHTLFDFKVNDKSLNEVIWDFLSKHKIKKPELRIMPTRALPFTFIFNSENDAKYSLEVSNDLASWSKIREVRGTGNQIEFLDSRKAIFQKQFYRIRMVE
;
A
#
# COMPACT_ATOMS: atom_id res chain seq x y z
N ILE A 1 -4.37 11.03 11.34
CA ILE A 1 -5.23 9.83 11.30
C ILE A 1 -5.78 9.56 12.69
N ASN A 2 -4.94 9.32 13.68
CA ASN A 2 -5.39 8.96 15.05
C ASN A 2 -6.38 9.98 15.65
N LYS A 3 -6.12 11.29 15.48
CA LYS A 3 -7.04 12.33 15.95
C LYS A 3 -8.40 12.29 15.23
N ILE A 4 -8.40 12.05 13.92
CA ILE A 4 -9.65 11.94 13.14
C ILE A 4 -10.39 10.66 13.53
N ASP A 5 -9.68 9.56 13.79
CA ASP A 5 -10.26 8.29 14.22
C ASP A 5 -10.91 8.39 15.63
N SER A 6 -10.37 9.27 16.50
CA SER A 6 -10.99 9.56 17.81
C SER A 6 -12.29 10.37 17.70
N ASP A 7 -12.39 11.24 16.70
CA ASP A 7 -13.51 12.15 16.53
C ASP A 7 -14.60 11.59 15.58
N TYR A 8 -14.20 10.72 14.66
CA TYR A 8 -15.06 10.14 13.62
C TYR A 8 -14.76 8.66 13.44
N SER A 9 -15.77 7.83 13.23
CA SER A 9 -15.60 6.41 12.93
C SER A 9 -15.06 6.21 11.50
N ILE A 10 -13.73 6.17 11.35
CA ILE A 10 -13.07 5.94 10.07
C ILE A 10 -12.51 4.52 9.96
N ASN A 11 -12.36 4.03 8.73
CA ASN A 11 -11.67 2.76 8.50
C ASN A 11 -10.17 3.00 8.33
N ILE A 12 -9.40 2.89 9.42
CA ILE A 12 -7.94 3.10 9.44
C ILE A 12 -7.15 2.20 8.48
N ASN A 13 -7.75 1.11 7.98
CA ASN A 13 -7.11 0.25 6.99
C ASN A 13 -7.35 0.72 5.54
N LYS A 14 -8.16 1.76 5.34
CA LYS A 14 -8.50 2.35 4.04
C LYS A 14 -8.10 3.81 3.99
N VAL A 15 -6.83 4.09 4.26
CA VAL A 15 -6.23 5.42 4.12
C VAL A 15 -5.53 5.51 2.77
N TYR A 16 -5.92 6.50 1.98
CA TYR A 16 -5.43 6.70 0.62
C TYR A 16 -4.78 8.07 0.48
N LEU A 17 -3.80 8.17 -0.40
CA LEU A 17 -3.17 9.43 -0.75
C LEU A 17 -3.36 9.68 -2.25
N CYS A 18 -3.67 10.91 -2.61
CA CYS A 18 -3.77 11.34 -3.99
C CYS A 18 -3.16 12.74 -4.11
N GLY A 19 -2.39 12.98 -5.15
CA GLY A 19 -1.79 14.28 -5.36
C GLY A 19 -1.45 14.57 -6.82
N PHE A 20 -1.29 15.86 -7.10
CA PHE A 20 -0.81 16.40 -8.35
C PHE A 20 0.56 17.08 -8.13
N SER A 21 1.50 16.92 -9.07
CA SER A 21 2.81 17.55 -9.05
C SER A 21 3.55 17.30 -7.71
N ASN A 22 3.89 18.31 -6.94
CA ASN A 22 4.50 18.17 -5.61
C ASN A 22 3.64 17.31 -4.64
N GLY A 23 2.31 17.43 -4.73
CA GLY A 23 1.40 16.58 -3.95
C GLY A 23 1.50 15.12 -4.34
N ALA A 24 1.77 14.83 -5.61
CA ALA A 24 1.99 13.46 -6.11
C ALA A 24 3.36 12.93 -5.69
N ASP A 25 4.42 13.76 -5.72
CA ASP A 25 5.74 13.42 -5.17
C ASP A 25 5.62 13.04 -3.68
N PHE A 26 4.83 13.83 -2.93
CA PHE A 26 4.53 13.55 -1.53
C PHE A 26 3.72 12.26 -1.36
N ALA A 27 2.68 12.03 -2.16
CA ALA A 27 1.82 10.85 -2.04
C ALA A 27 2.61 9.54 -2.22
N LEU A 28 3.48 9.47 -3.23
CA LEU A 28 4.35 8.31 -3.45
C LEU A 28 5.37 8.13 -2.32
N SER A 29 6.00 9.22 -1.88
CA SER A 29 6.98 9.19 -0.78
C SER A 29 6.34 8.78 0.54
N ALA A 30 5.15 9.30 0.83
CA ALA A 30 4.39 8.96 2.03
C ALA A 30 3.85 7.53 2.00
N ALA A 31 3.54 6.97 0.83
CA ALA A 31 3.19 5.55 0.69
C ALA A 31 4.35 4.62 1.09
N CYS A 32 5.62 5.04 0.86
CA CYS A 32 6.79 4.34 1.37
C CYS A 32 6.96 4.57 2.87
N TYR A 33 7.00 5.83 3.30
CA TYR A 33 7.32 6.19 4.68
C TYR A 33 6.27 5.69 5.68
N PHE A 34 5.00 5.85 5.33
CA PHE A 34 3.86 5.41 6.15
C PHE A 34 3.24 4.12 5.63
N HIS A 35 4.06 3.18 5.12
CA HIS A 35 3.58 1.96 4.48
C HIS A 35 2.62 1.12 5.35
N LYS A 36 2.70 1.23 6.67
CA LYS A 36 1.79 0.57 7.62
C LYS A 36 0.44 1.28 7.80
N LYS A 37 0.33 2.54 7.34
CA LYS A 37 -0.88 3.39 7.51
C LYS A 37 -1.56 3.74 6.19
N VAL A 38 -0.86 3.64 5.06
CA VAL A 38 -1.37 3.97 3.73
C VAL A 38 -1.64 2.70 2.94
N ALA A 39 -2.87 2.53 2.49
CA ALA A 39 -3.30 1.36 1.71
C ALA A 39 -2.98 1.49 0.22
N ALA A 40 -3.14 2.68 -0.34
CA ALA A 40 -2.85 2.95 -1.74
C ALA A 40 -2.53 4.43 -1.97
N ALA A 41 -1.84 4.73 -3.07
CA ALA A 41 -1.52 6.09 -3.48
C ALA A 41 -1.76 6.32 -4.98
N ALA A 42 -2.16 7.54 -5.31
CA ALA A 42 -2.32 8.03 -6.67
C ALA A 42 -1.37 9.22 -6.92
N SER A 43 -0.65 9.15 -8.01
CA SER A 43 0.29 10.18 -8.47
C SER A 43 -0.16 10.70 -9.84
N VAL A 44 -0.48 11.99 -9.92
CA VAL A 44 -0.74 12.68 -11.18
C VAL A 44 0.39 13.67 -11.43
N ALA A 45 1.13 13.48 -12.52
CA ALA A 45 2.28 14.30 -12.93
C ALA A 45 3.32 14.51 -11.81
N GLY A 46 3.59 13.45 -11.02
CA GLY A 46 4.58 13.47 -9.94
C GLY A 46 5.62 12.36 -10.05
N LEU A 47 6.71 12.50 -9.31
CA LEU A 47 7.84 11.58 -9.30
C LEU A 47 8.18 11.11 -7.88
N GLN A 48 8.69 9.90 -7.75
CA GLN A 48 9.13 9.30 -6.49
C GLN A 48 10.51 9.81 -6.07
N SER A 49 10.68 10.19 -4.81
CA SER A 49 12.00 10.51 -4.27
C SER A 49 12.88 9.26 -4.16
N GLY A 50 14.09 9.33 -4.75
CA GLY A 50 15.08 8.26 -4.66
C GLY A 50 15.64 8.07 -3.24
N GLU A 51 15.72 9.13 -2.44
CA GLU A 51 16.22 9.05 -1.05
C GLU A 51 15.24 8.36 -0.12
N ILE A 52 13.93 8.61 -0.31
CA ILE A 52 12.90 7.97 0.53
C ILE A 52 12.91 6.46 0.34
N ILE A 53 13.02 5.96 -0.89
CA ILE A 53 13.01 4.51 -1.14
C ILE A 53 14.24 3.80 -0.58
N LYS A 54 15.40 4.48 -0.51
CA LYS A 54 16.61 3.92 0.12
C LYS A 54 16.49 3.80 1.63
N SER A 55 15.80 4.76 2.26
CA SER A 55 15.67 4.82 3.72
C SER A 55 14.45 4.08 4.26
N ARG A 56 13.43 3.87 3.44
CA ARG A 56 12.12 3.32 3.85
C ARG A 56 11.52 2.44 2.76
N THR A 57 11.78 1.14 2.84
CA THR A 57 11.18 0.15 1.94
C THR A 57 9.87 -0.39 2.53
N PRO A 58 8.75 -0.32 1.81
CA PRO A 58 7.51 -0.96 2.24
C PRO A 58 7.66 -2.47 2.41
N THR A 59 7.10 -3.01 3.47
CA THR A 59 7.12 -4.45 3.77
C THR A 59 5.83 -5.16 3.34
N ASN A 60 4.88 -4.42 2.79
CA ASN A 60 3.59 -4.94 2.33
C ASN A 60 3.20 -4.34 0.98
N SER A 61 2.45 -5.11 0.20
CA SER A 61 1.92 -4.69 -1.11
C SER A 61 1.11 -3.41 -1.02
N LYS A 62 1.21 -2.55 -2.05
CA LYS A 62 0.53 -1.26 -2.16
C LYS A 62 -0.21 -1.12 -3.48
N GLY A 63 -1.42 -0.56 -3.41
CA GLY A 63 -2.06 -0.06 -4.63
C GLY A 63 -1.39 1.24 -5.08
N ILE A 64 -0.90 1.27 -6.31
CA ILE A 64 -0.27 2.46 -6.88
C ILE A 64 -0.89 2.77 -8.23
N ILE A 65 -1.42 3.98 -8.42
CA ILE A 65 -1.85 4.46 -9.73
C ILE A 65 -1.03 5.69 -10.11
N VAL A 66 -0.45 5.66 -11.31
CA VAL A 66 0.38 6.73 -11.87
C VAL A 66 -0.24 7.23 -13.16
N VAL A 67 -0.49 8.54 -13.24
CA VAL A 67 -0.96 9.22 -14.44
C VAL A 67 0.07 10.27 -14.82
N HIS A 68 0.68 10.16 -16.01
CA HIS A 68 1.79 11.04 -16.36
C HIS A 68 1.90 11.29 -17.86
N GLY A 69 2.20 12.53 -18.23
CA GLY A 69 2.52 12.91 -19.61
C GLY A 69 3.97 12.59 -19.96
N ASP A 70 4.21 11.95 -21.10
CA ASP A 70 5.58 11.58 -21.48
C ASP A 70 6.44 12.72 -21.99
N SER A 71 5.82 13.87 -22.22
CA SER A 71 6.49 15.14 -22.61
C SER A 71 6.43 16.20 -21.50
N ASP A 72 6.26 15.79 -20.23
CA ASP A 72 6.24 16.67 -19.07
C ASP A 72 7.61 17.35 -18.88
N PRO A 73 7.71 18.67 -19.03
CA PRO A 73 8.98 19.39 -18.88
C PRO A 73 9.34 19.66 -17.41
N THR A 74 8.36 19.60 -16.50
CA THR A 74 8.53 19.91 -15.07
C THR A 74 8.88 18.66 -14.26
N ARG A 75 8.31 17.54 -14.64
CA ARG A 75 8.55 16.22 -14.07
C ARG A 75 8.90 15.23 -15.18
N PRO A 76 10.15 15.22 -15.68
CA PRO A 76 10.53 14.46 -16.87
C PRO A 76 10.25 12.95 -16.72
N TYR A 77 9.41 12.43 -17.62
CA TYR A 77 8.94 11.04 -17.59
C TYR A 77 10.08 10.03 -17.62
N TYR A 78 11.05 10.18 -18.53
CA TYR A 78 12.13 9.21 -18.75
C TYR A 78 13.38 9.45 -17.92
N ASN A 79 13.66 10.68 -17.51
CA ASN A 79 14.93 11.06 -16.92
C ASN A 79 14.86 11.31 -15.40
N GLY A 80 13.65 11.42 -14.85
CA GLY A 80 13.45 11.91 -13.50
C GLY A 80 13.89 13.37 -13.32
N LEU A 81 13.78 13.87 -12.10
CA LEU A 81 14.15 15.25 -11.80
C LEU A 81 15.59 15.33 -11.27
N LYS A 82 16.40 16.23 -11.89
CA LYS A 82 17.75 16.56 -11.43
C LYS A 82 17.80 18.01 -10.94
N ARG A 83 18.53 18.25 -9.85
CA ARG A 83 18.90 19.59 -9.37
C ARG A 83 20.39 19.64 -9.16
N PHE A 84 21.04 20.70 -9.64
CA PHE A 84 22.50 20.88 -9.51
C PHE A 84 23.32 19.64 -9.93
N GLY A 85 22.90 18.98 -11.01
CA GLY A 85 23.55 17.76 -11.50
C GLY A 85 23.23 16.47 -10.68
N VAL A 86 22.60 16.59 -9.53
CA VAL A 86 22.22 15.47 -8.67
C VAL A 86 20.77 15.03 -8.98
N ARG A 87 20.55 13.73 -9.06
CA ARG A 87 19.23 13.16 -9.30
C ARG A 87 18.46 13.04 -8.01
N PHE A 88 17.34 13.73 -7.90
CA PHE A 88 16.46 13.74 -6.73
C PHE A 88 15.33 12.73 -6.85
N ASN A 89 14.73 12.65 -8.04
CA ASN A 89 13.55 11.82 -8.26
C ASN A 89 13.82 10.79 -9.36
N MET A 90 13.16 9.66 -9.23
CA MET A 90 13.15 8.56 -10.20
C MET A 90 12.35 8.97 -11.44
N SER A 91 12.66 8.39 -12.58
CA SER A 91 11.80 8.41 -13.78
C SER A 91 10.53 7.59 -13.54
N VAL A 92 9.49 7.83 -14.35
CA VAL A 92 8.24 7.04 -14.24
C VAL A 92 8.48 5.55 -14.48
N PRO A 93 9.26 5.10 -15.49
CA PRO A 93 9.60 3.69 -15.64
C PRO A 93 10.27 3.06 -14.41
N GLU A 94 11.17 3.79 -13.74
CA GLU A 94 11.82 3.29 -12.52
C GLU A 94 10.85 3.24 -11.33
N ILE A 95 9.92 4.19 -11.23
CA ILE A 95 8.85 4.16 -10.22
C ILE A 95 8.00 2.90 -10.39
N LEU A 96 7.58 2.61 -11.62
CA LEU A 96 6.80 1.40 -11.92
C LEU A 96 7.58 0.14 -11.57
N SER A 97 8.84 0.05 -12.01
CA SER A 97 9.71 -1.08 -11.70
C SER A 97 9.92 -1.27 -10.19
N TYR A 98 10.11 -0.18 -9.43
CA TYR A 98 10.24 -0.24 -7.98
C TYR A 98 8.99 -0.84 -7.32
N TRP A 99 7.79 -0.35 -7.70
CA TRP A 99 6.54 -0.83 -7.12
C TRP A 99 6.16 -2.24 -7.59
N VAL A 100 6.56 -2.64 -8.80
CA VAL A 100 6.47 -4.03 -9.28
C VAL A 100 7.27 -4.94 -8.35
N GLY A 101 8.52 -4.57 -8.03
CA GLY A 101 9.36 -5.33 -7.09
C GLY A 101 8.79 -5.38 -5.67
N ILE A 102 8.30 -4.25 -5.12
CA ILE A 102 7.64 -4.21 -3.80
C ILE A 102 6.41 -5.11 -3.75
N ASN A 103 5.63 -5.12 -4.82
CA ASN A 103 4.40 -5.92 -4.92
C ASN A 103 4.63 -7.37 -5.33
N GLN A 104 5.88 -7.76 -5.64
CA GLN A 104 6.26 -9.11 -6.08
C GLN A 104 5.41 -9.56 -7.28
N ILE A 105 5.32 -8.70 -8.30
CA ILE A 105 4.59 -9.00 -9.53
C ILE A 105 5.58 -9.55 -10.54
N ASP A 106 5.38 -10.81 -10.94
CA ASP A 106 6.27 -11.52 -11.86
C ASP A 106 5.74 -11.50 -13.31
N GLU A 107 4.45 -11.18 -13.50
CA GLU A 107 3.80 -11.20 -14.80
C GLU A 107 3.93 -9.87 -15.54
N GLU A 108 4.00 -9.93 -16.86
CA GLU A 108 3.96 -8.75 -17.73
C GLU A 108 2.61 -8.01 -17.59
N PRO A 109 2.61 -6.67 -17.66
CA PRO A 109 1.37 -5.90 -17.52
C PRO A 109 0.44 -6.13 -18.73
N ILE A 110 -0.87 -6.13 -18.43
CA ILE A 110 -1.90 -6.03 -19.46
C ILE A 110 -1.86 -4.61 -20.01
N LYS A 111 -1.62 -4.46 -21.32
CA LYS A 111 -1.50 -3.15 -21.99
C LYS A 111 -2.68 -2.91 -22.93
N ASN A 112 -3.25 -1.73 -22.83
CA ASN A 112 -4.31 -1.21 -23.72
C ASN A 112 -3.96 0.21 -24.12
N SER A 113 -4.63 0.73 -25.16
CA SER A 113 -4.58 2.14 -25.49
C SER A 113 -5.94 2.64 -26.00
N PHE A 114 -6.21 3.91 -25.78
CA PHE A 114 -7.41 4.58 -26.27
C PHE A 114 -7.09 6.04 -26.58
N THR A 115 -8.00 6.72 -27.26
CA THR A 115 -7.87 8.15 -27.58
C THR A 115 -9.04 8.90 -26.96
N TYR A 116 -8.75 10.03 -26.31
CA TYR A 116 -9.74 10.95 -25.76
C TYR A 116 -9.37 12.39 -26.12
N GLY A 117 -10.30 13.15 -26.71
CA GLY A 117 -10.03 14.53 -27.12
C GLY A 117 -8.83 14.68 -28.08
N GLY A 118 -8.58 13.68 -28.91
CA GLY A 118 -7.41 13.66 -29.83
C GLY A 118 -6.09 13.23 -29.17
N GLN A 119 -6.06 13.02 -27.86
CA GLN A 119 -4.89 12.59 -27.12
C GLN A 119 -4.85 11.07 -26.94
N LYS A 120 -3.76 10.42 -27.33
CA LYS A 120 -3.56 8.99 -27.10
C LYS A 120 -3.13 8.74 -25.67
N ILE A 121 -3.77 7.79 -24.99
CA ILE A 121 -3.46 7.31 -23.66
C ILE A 121 -3.10 5.82 -23.73
N GLU A 122 -1.94 5.46 -23.22
CA GLU A 122 -1.53 4.08 -23.01
C GLU A 122 -1.80 3.69 -21.56
N HIS A 123 -2.50 2.57 -21.37
CA HIS A 123 -2.87 2.07 -20.05
C HIS A 123 -2.23 0.71 -19.80
N SER A 124 -1.52 0.58 -18.69
CA SER A 124 -0.91 -0.66 -18.24
C SER A 124 -1.42 -1.06 -16.86
N LYS A 125 -1.81 -2.33 -16.71
CA LYS A 125 -2.25 -2.93 -15.45
C LYS A 125 -1.31 -4.04 -15.04
N TYR A 126 -0.81 -3.96 -13.83
CA TYR A 126 0.03 -4.98 -13.22
C TYR A 126 -0.79 -5.70 -12.14
N LEU A 127 -0.94 -7.01 -12.32
CA LEU A 127 -1.80 -7.83 -11.49
C LEU A 127 -0.97 -8.68 -10.52
N ASP A 128 -1.54 -8.96 -9.35
CA ASP A 128 -1.00 -10.02 -8.49
C ASP A 128 -1.42 -11.41 -9.01
N SER A 129 -0.88 -12.47 -8.41
CA SER A 129 -1.18 -13.86 -8.77
C SER A 129 -2.67 -14.25 -8.63
N MET A 130 -3.49 -13.40 -7.99
CA MET A 130 -4.94 -13.58 -7.86
C MET A 130 -5.74 -12.73 -8.86
N GLY A 131 -5.05 -12.05 -9.79
CA GLY A 131 -5.67 -11.19 -10.79
C GLY A 131 -6.12 -9.81 -10.28
N LYS A 132 -5.71 -9.41 -9.06
CA LYS A 132 -6.01 -8.09 -8.54
C LYS A 132 -5.02 -7.08 -9.09
N SER A 133 -5.52 -5.95 -9.63
CA SER A 133 -4.67 -4.83 -10.04
C SER A 133 -4.02 -4.17 -8.83
N LEU A 134 -2.69 -4.26 -8.75
CA LEU A 134 -1.89 -3.60 -7.72
C LEU A 134 -1.24 -2.32 -8.24
N ILE A 135 -0.92 -2.25 -9.55
CA ILE A 135 -0.41 -1.03 -10.17
C ILE A 135 -1.21 -0.75 -11.44
N GLU A 136 -1.60 0.51 -11.61
CA GLU A 136 -2.14 1.01 -12.88
C GLU A 136 -1.33 2.22 -13.34
N HIS A 137 -1.04 2.27 -14.63
CA HIS A 137 -0.32 3.38 -15.22
C HIS A 137 -1.04 3.89 -16.47
N TYR A 138 -1.34 5.19 -16.48
CA TYR A 138 -1.85 5.94 -17.61
C TYR A 138 -0.77 6.87 -18.14
N LYS A 139 -0.18 6.50 -19.28
CA LYS A 139 0.79 7.33 -19.97
C LYS A 139 0.08 8.16 -21.03
N VAL A 140 0.10 9.46 -20.86
CA VAL A 140 -0.52 10.40 -21.81
C VAL A 140 0.54 10.80 -22.85
N ILE A 141 0.37 10.35 -24.09
CA ILE A 141 1.35 10.57 -25.18
C ILE A 141 1.39 12.04 -25.56
N ASN A 142 2.58 12.63 -25.61
CA ASN A 142 2.83 14.05 -25.78
C ASN A 142 2.15 14.94 -24.71
N GLY A 143 1.72 14.35 -23.59
CA GLY A 143 1.14 15.07 -22.45
C GLY A 143 2.22 15.84 -21.70
N GLY A 144 1.88 17.09 -21.33
CA GLY A 144 2.74 17.98 -20.52
C GLY A 144 2.44 17.85 -19.01
N HIS A 145 2.85 18.89 -18.26
CA HIS A 145 2.63 19.01 -16.82
C HIS A 145 1.25 19.61 -16.51
N THR A 146 0.23 18.78 -16.44
CA THR A 146 -1.15 19.24 -16.23
C THR A 146 -1.98 18.23 -15.42
N LEU A 147 -3.09 18.71 -14.86
CA LEU A 147 -4.18 17.85 -14.45
C LEU A 147 -4.90 17.35 -15.70
N PHE A 148 -4.82 16.05 -15.93
CA PHE A 148 -5.43 15.45 -17.11
C PHE A 148 -6.94 15.33 -16.95
N ASP A 149 -7.66 15.62 -18.03
CA ASP A 149 -9.14 15.53 -18.12
C ASP A 149 -9.54 14.57 -19.24
N PHE A 150 -9.26 13.30 -19.04
CA PHE A 150 -9.74 12.24 -19.93
C PHE A 150 -10.71 11.31 -19.19
N LYS A 151 -11.54 10.62 -19.97
CA LYS A 151 -12.46 9.61 -19.45
C LYS A 151 -12.03 8.21 -19.83
N VAL A 152 -12.33 7.26 -18.97
CA VAL A 152 -12.17 5.82 -19.21
C VAL A 152 -13.51 5.15 -18.97
N ASN A 153 -14.12 4.58 -20.01
CA ASN A 153 -15.47 3.98 -19.93
C ASN A 153 -16.48 4.94 -19.28
N ASP A 154 -16.56 6.16 -19.80
CA ASP A 154 -17.42 7.27 -19.35
C ASP A 154 -17.14 7.83 -17.95
N LYS A 155 -16.22 7.25 -17.20
CA LYS A 155 -15.78 7.76 -15.89
C LYS A 155 -14.68 8.81 -16.05
N SER A 156 -14.79 9.89 -15.31
CA SER A 156 -13.71 10.88 -15.18
C SER A 156 -12.47 10.26 -14.56
N LEU A 157 -11.30 10.86 -14.80
CA LEU A 157 -10.05 10.41 -14.20
C LEU A 157 -10.12 10.35 -12.67
N ASN A 158 -10.82 11.27 -12.02
CA ASN A 158 -10.97 11.26 -10.56
C ASN A 158 -11.78 10.05 -10.08
N GLU A 159 -12.84 9.66 -10.81
CA GLU A 159 -13.59 8.44 -10.50
C GLU A 159 -12.76 7.18 -10.74
N VAL A 160 -11.96 7.16 -11.81
CA VAL A 160 -11.03 6.05 -12.09
C VAL A 160 -10.00 5.90 -10.96
N ILE A 161 -9.41 7.00 -10.51
CA ILE A 161 -8.47 7.02 -9.38
C ILE A 161 -9.16 6.51 -8.12
N TRP A 162 -10.37 6.99 -7.81
CA TRP A 162 -11.12 6.54 -6.63
C TRP A 162 -11.49 5.05 -6.72
N ASP A 163 -11.96 4.59 -7.86
CA ASP A 163 -12.29 3.18 -8.09
C ASP A 163 -11.07 2.27 -7.90
N PHE A 164 -9.90 2.74 -8.29
CA PHE A 164 -8.65 2.02 -8.03
C PHE A 164 -8.32 2.02 -6.54
N LEU A 165 -8.20 3.20 -5.92
CA LEU A 165 -7.79 3.35 -4.52
C LEU A 165 -8.71 2.56 -3.56
N SER A 166 -10.02 2.66 -3.75
CA SER A 166 -11.04 2.08 -2.86
C SER A 166 -11.02 0.55 -2.78
N LYS A 167 -10.42 -0.13 -3.77
CA LYS A 167 -10.23 -1.59 -3.80
C LYS A 167 -9.10 -2.07 -2.89
N HIS A 168 -8.25 -1.16 -2.40
CA HIS A 168 -7.11 -1.50 -1.59
C HIS A 168 -7.39 -1.31 -0.10
N LYS A 169 -6.80 -2.18 0.72
CA LYS A 169 -6.82 -2.08 2.17
C LYS A 169 -5.50 -2.62 2.72
N ILE A 170 -5.08 -2.12 3.87
CA ILE A 170 -3.97 -2.70 4.60
C ILE A 170 -4.43 -4.08 5.08
N LYS A 171 -3.67 -5.11 4.70
CA LYS A 171 -3.91 -6.46 5.23
C LYS A 171 -3.49 -6.45 6.70
N LYS A 172 -4.44 -6.74 7.58
CA LYS A 172 -4.10 -7.08 8.96
C LYS A 172 -3.61 -8.53 9.01
N PRO A 173 -2.75 -8.88 9.97
CA PRO A 173 -2.43 -10.27 10.23
C PRO A 173 -3.74 -11.05 10.45
N GLU A 174 -3.92 -12.13 9.71
CA GLU A 174 -5.06 -13.02 9.94
C GLU A 174 -4.75 -13.92 11.12
N LEU A 175 -5.56 -13.80 12.17
CA LEU A 175 -5.55 -14.76 13.26
C LEU A 175 -6.26 -16.02 12.79
N ARG A 176 -5.52 -17.11 12.63
CA ARG A 176 -6.09 -18.46 12.43
C ARG A 176 -6.10 -19.17 13.76
N ILE A 177 -7.30 -19.36 14.32
CA ILE A 177 -7.50 -20.16 15.51
C ILE A 177 -7.60 -21.61 15.06
N MET A 178 -6.65 -22.42 15.49
CA MET A 178 -6.77 -23.87 15.34
C MET A 178 -7.55 -24.40 16.55
N PRO A 179 -8.76 -24.97 16.36
CA PRO A 179 -9.53 -25.51 17.48
C PRO A 179 -8.80 -26.73 18.03
N THR A 180 -8.24 -26.61 19.22
CA THR A 180 -7.72 -27.72 20.00
C THR A 180 -8.70 -28.06 21.09
N ARG A 181 -8.98 -29.35 21.27
CA ARG A 181 -9.93 -29.86 22.29
C ARG A 181 -9.37 -29.88 23.71
N ALA A 182 -8.10 -29.53 23.88
CA ALA A 182 -7.41 -29.56 25.17
C ALA A 182 -6.39 -28.41 25.27
N LEU A 183 -6.21 -27.88 26.48
CA LEU A 183 -5.06 -26.99 26.78
C LEU A 183 -3.75 -27.80 26.65
N PRO A 184 -2.70 -27.16 26.17
CA PRO A 184 -2.51 -25.74 25.93
C PRO A 184 -3.16 -25.23 24.63
N PHE A 185 -3.59 -23.95 24.65
CA PHE A 185 -4.20 -23.30 23.48
C PHE A 185 -3.11 -22.84 22.51
N THR A 186 -3.28 -23.24 21.24
CA THR A 186 -2.35 -22.84 20.17
C THR A 186 -3.08 -22.04 19.10
N PHE A 187 -2.44 -21.01 18.60
CA PHE A 187 -2.89 -20.30 17.40
C PHE A 187 -1.70 -19.92 16.49
N ILE A 188 -2.02 -19.74 15.22
CA ILE A 188 -1.04 -19.42 14.19
C ILE A 188 -1.47 -18.12 13.51
N PHE A 189 -0.49 -17.26 13.17
CA PHE A 189 -0.74 -16.06 12.41
C PHE A 189 0.38 -15.78 11.41
N ASN A 190 0.05 -15.13 10.30
CA ASN A 190 1.03 -14.67 9.31
C ASN A 190 1.69 -13.39 9.82
N SER A 191 3.01 -13.36 9.85
CA SER A 191 3.77 -12.21 10.30
C SER A 191 4.47 -11.51 9.13
N GLU A 192 4.62 -10.18 9.22
CA GLU A 192 5.50 -9.40 8.36
C GLU A 192 6.92 -9.43 8.92
N ASN A 193 7.92 -9.45 8.03
CA ASN A 193 9.31 -9.45 8.45
C ASN A 193 9.64 -8.21 9.32
N ASP A 194 10.34 -8.43 10.43
CA ASP A 194 10.76 -7.40 11.40
C ASP A 194 9.64 -6.60 12.10
N ALA A 195 8.38 -6.82 11.78
CA ALA A 195 7.27 -6.20 12.50
C ALA A 195 7.18 -6.73 13.94
N LYS A 196 6.83 -5.84 14.88
CA LYS A 196 6.61 -6.25 16.28
C LYS A 196 5.13 -6.55 16.51
N TYR A 197 4.85 -7.64 17.19
CA TYR A 197 3.51 -8.09 17.54
C TYR A 197 3.37 -8.24 19.05
N SER A 198 2.32 -7.64 19.62
CA SER A 198 1.88 -7.89 21.01
C SER A 198 0.79 -8.95 20.97
N LEU A 199 1.01 -10.05 21.68
CA LEU A 199 0.00 -11.07 21.94
C LEU A 199 -0.67 -10.72 23.26
N GLU A 200 -1.99 -10.55 23.20
CA GLU A 200 -2.76 -10.04 24.33
C GLU A 200 -3.96 -10.96 24.60
N VAL A 201 -4.35 -11.00 25.86
CA VAL A 201 -5.50 -11.78 26.35
C VAL A 201 -6.49 -10.91 27.11
N SER A 202 -7.73 -11.31 27.07
CA SER A 202 -8.83 -10.67 27.81
C SER A 202 -9.84 -11.69 28.28
N ASN A 203 -10.50 -11.42 29.41
CA ASN A 203 -11.63 -12.18 29.91
C ASN A 203 -12.98 -11.51 29.60
N ASP A 204 -12.96 -10.22 29.24
CA ASP A 204 -14.13 -9.37 29.11
C ASP A 204 -14.22 -8.63 27.76
N LEU A 205 -13.22 -8.78 26.88
CA LEU A 205 -13.04 -8.04 25.63
C LEU A 205 -12.80 -6.51 25.81
N ALA A 206 -12.80 -6.00 27.02
CA ALA A 206 -12.59 -4.60 27.34
C ALA A 206 -11.15 -4.36 27.84
N SER A 207 -10.71 -5.17 28.79
CA SER A 207 -9.38 -5.07 29.39
C SER A 207 -8.45 -6.12 28.78
N TRP A 208 -7.29 -5.67 28.25
CA TRP A 208 -6.34 -6.54 27.56
C TRP A 208 -4.99 -6.53 28.24
N SER A 209 -4.47 -7.70 28.55
CA SER A 209 -3.14 -7.90 29.14
C SER A 209 -2.20 -8.50 28.13
N LYS A 210 -1.01 -7.91 27.98
CA LYS A 210 0.05 -8.45 27.13
C LYS A 210 0.61 -9.72 27.77
N ILE A 211 0.69 -10.82 27.01
CA ILE A 211 1.30 -12.09 27.45
C ILE A 211 2.65 -12.32 26.78
N ARG A 212 2.85 -11.81 25.58
CA ARG A 212 4.11 -11.96 24.85
C ARG A 212 4.26 -10.88 23.80
N GLU A 213 5.51 -10.55 23.49
CA GLU A 213 5.88 -9.77 22.32
C GLU A 213 6.72 -10.65 21.40
N VAL A 214 6.44 -10.62 20.10
CA VAL A 214 7.17 -11.40 19.10
C VAL A 214 7.55 -10.51 17.92
N ARG A 215 8.69 -10.81 17.33
CA ARG A 215 9.13 -10.16 16.09
C ARG A 215 8.72 -11.03 14.91
N GLY A 216 8.15 -10.42 13.89
CA GLY A 216 7.74 -11.09 12.68
C GLY A 216 8.93 -11.60 11.86
N THR A 217 8.74 -12.72 11.22
CA THR A 217 9.75 -13.41 10.41
C THR A 217 9.44 -13.39 8.91
N GLY A 218 8.34 -12.73 8.50
CA GLY A 218 7.81 -12.84 7.14
C GLY A 218 7.01 -14.12 6.88
N ASN A 219 7.02 -15.06 7.82
CA ASN A 219 6.35 -16.36 7.75
C ASN A 219 5.27 -16.49 8.82
N GLN A 220 4.67 -17.67 8.87
CA GLN A 220 3.74 -18.03 9.96
C GLN A 220 4.49 -18.15 11.28
N ILE A 221 3.89 -17.58 12.33
CA ILE A 221 4.32 -17.74 13.72
C ILE A 221 3.25 -18.53 14.46
N GLU A 222 3.70 -19.61 15.11
CA GLU A 222 2.88 -20.39 16.02
C GLU A 222 3.12 -19.89 17.45
N PHE A 223 2.03 -19.69 18.17
CA PHE A 223 2.05 -19.36 19.60
C PHE A 223 1.31 -20.41 20.40
N LEU A 224 2.00 -20.96 21.38
CA LEU A 224 1.45 -21.88 22.36
C LEU A 224 1.28 -21.16 23.69
N ASP A 225 0.06 -21.05 24.17
CA ASP A 225 -0.22 -20.58 25.53
C ASP A 225 -0.15 -21.77 26.51
N SER A 226 0.98 -21.88 27.18
CA SER A 226 1.25 -22.93 28.17
C SER A 226 0.99 -22.49 29.62
N ARG A 227 0.36 -21.33 29.84
CA ARG A 227 0.05 -20.86 31.20
C ARG A 227 -0.93 -21.82 31.89
N LYS A 228 -0.65 -22.12 33.15
CA LYS A 228 -1.48 -23.01 33.99
C LYS A 228 -2.67 -22.26 34.61
N ALA A 229 -3.33 -21.39 33.88
CA ALA A 229 -4.44 -20.62 34.41
C ALA A 229 -5.77 -21.28 34.05
N ILE A 230 -6.67 -21.41 35.01
CA ILE A 230 -8.02 -21.92 34.81
C ILE A 230 -8.91 -20.69 34.55
N PHE A 231 -9.26 -20.47 33.28
CA PHE A 231 -10.21 -19.45 32.89
C PHE A 231 -11.47 -20.10 32.37
N GLN A 232 -12.65 -19.64 32.82
CA GLN A 232 -13.92 -20.10 32.26
C GLN A 232 -14.09 -19.67 30.82
N LYS A 233 -13.44 -18.52 30.45
CA LYS A 233 -13.48 -17.91 29.13
C LYS A 233 -12.26 -17.01 28.96
N GLN A 234 -11.56 -17.14 27.84
CA GLN A 234 -10.44 -16.26 27.52
C GLN A 234 -10.45 -15.92 26.03
N PHE A 235 -10.21 -14.66 25.70
CA PHE A 235 -10.07 -14.13 24.35
C PHE A 235 -8.62 -13.81 24.09
N TYR A 236 -8.19 -13.96 22.83
CA TYR A 236 -6.85 -13.67 22.38
C TYR A 236 -6.90 -12.67 21.22
N ARG A 237 -5.95 -11.79 21.18
CA ARG A 237 -5.70 -10.96 20.00
C ARG A 237 -4.22 -10.77 19.75
N ILE A 238 -3.91 -10.51 18.50
CA ILE A 238 -2.58 -10.06 18.08
C ILE A 238 -2.71 -8.63 17.60
N ARG A 239 -1.84 -7.78 18.12
CA ARG A 239 -1.75 -6.39 17.72
C ARG A 239 -0.34 -6.11 17.20
N MET A 240 -0.23 -5.55 15.99
CA MET A 240 1.03 -5.00 15.52
C MET A 240 1.33 -3.74 16.35
N VAL A 241 2.52 -3.67 16.92
CA VAL A 241 3.03 -2.52 17.69
C VAL A 241 4.07 -1.79 16.84
N GLU A 242 4.03 -0.47 16.91
CA GLU A 242 4.95 0.42 16.16
C GLU A 242 6.36 0.44 16.79
#